data_55286c195569631599f1aca543bbbeda
#
_entry.id   55286c195569631599f1aca543bbbeda
#
_cell.length_a   1.000
_cell.length_b   1.000
_cell.length_c   1.000
_cell.angle_alpha   90.00
_cell.angle_beta   90.00
_cell.angle_gamma   90.00
#
_symmetry.space_group_name_H-M   'P 1'
#
loop_
_entity.id
_entity.type
_entity.pdbx_description
1 polymer ?
#
loop_
_entity_poly.entity_id
_entity_poly.type
_entity_poly.pdbx_seq_one_letter_code
_entity_poly.pdbx_strand_id
1 'polypeptide(L)'
;MLNFAPIVLGERANDIFVTNNKSHYTAEFMTMCYDTREEWIDKIPAVVHKVDKSARPQLVFDYNPFYEVLVEYDKLSDIPVLLNTSFNVHGEPIIDGPDQAIKHLVDGVVDYLVMEDYVYYVE
;
A
#
# COMPACT_ATOMS: atom_id res chain seq x y z
N MET A 1 -12.52 -1.64 13.50
CA MET A 1 -12.01 -0.66 12.51
C MET A 1 -11.07 -1.44 11.60
N LEU A 2 -11.35 -1.48 10.30
CA LEU A 2 -10.47 -2.13 9.33
C LEU A 2 -9.17 -1.35 9.25
N ASN A 3 -8.05 -1.98 9.56
CA ASN A 3 -6.75 -1.39 9.34
C ASN A 3 -6.34 -1.68 7.89
N PHE A 4 -5.97 -0.63 7.18
CA PHE A 4 -5.43 -0.76 5.83
C PHE A 4 -4.05 -1.41 5.89
N ALA A 5 -3.70 -2.14 4.83
CA ALA A 5 -2.38 -2.72 4.70
C ALA A 5 -1.41 -1.69 4.11
N PRO A 6 -0.20 -1.52 4.65
CA PRO A 6 0.83 -0.75 3.95
C PRO A 6 1.43 -1.56 2.80
N ILE A 7 1.72 -0.89 1.68
CA ILE A 7 2.66 -1.36 0.67
C ILE A 7 3.99 -0.64 0.93
N VAL A 8 5.10 -1.39 0.97
CA VAL A 8 6.37 -0.91 1.53
C VAL A 8 7.54 -1.38 0.69
N LEU A 9 8.54 -0.52 0.48
CA LEU A 9 9.81 -0.93 -0.12
C LEU A 9 10.47 -2.03 0.73
N GLY A 10 10.73 -3.19 0.14
CA GLY A 10 11.23 -4.37 0.84
C GLY A 10 12.58 -4.14 1.51
N GLU A 11 13.49 -3.40 0.88
CA GLU A 11 14.79 -3.02 1.41
C GLU A 11 14.71 -2.07 2.62
N ARG A 12 13.61 -1.32 2.77
CA ARG A 12 13.34 -0.40 3.90
C ARG A 12 12.52 -1.05 5.02
N ALA A 13 12.10 -2.33 4.85
CA ALA A 13 11.24 -3.01 5.81
C ALA A 13 11.82 -3.07 7.23
N ASN A 14 13.13 -3.29 7.36
CA ASN A 14 13.82 -3.35 8.66
C ASN A 14 13.95 -1.98 9.34
N ASP A 15 13.84 -0.88 8.61
CA ASP A 15 13.83 0.46 9.18
C ASP A 15 12.50 0.75 9.89
N ILE A 16 11.41 0.17 9.35
CA ILE A 16 10.03 0.47 9.74
C ILE A 16 9.49 -0.56 10.75
N PHE A 17 9.81 -1.83 10.53
CA PHE A 17 9.26 -2.95 11.30
C PHE A 17 10.33 -3.74 12.03
N VAL A 18 9.92 -4.38 13.12
CA VAL A 18 10.73 -5.41 13.79
C VAL A 18 10.53 -6.72 13.04
N THR A 19 11.36 -6.96 12.04
CA THR A 19 11.27 -8.13 11.16
C THR A 19 12.63 -8.80 10.98
N ASN A 20 12.66 -9.90 10.27
CA ASN A 20 13.88 -10.58 9.83
C ASN A 20 13.76 -10.97 8.36
N ASN A 21 14.87 -11.03 7.65
CA ASN A 21 14.90 -11.29 6.21
C ASN A 21 14.29 -12.64 5.79
N LYS A 22 14.18 -13.60 6.70
CA LYS A 22 13.59 -14.92 6.40
C LYS A 22 12.09 -14.86 6.18
N SER A 23 11.41 -13.86 6.74
CA SER A 23 9.95 -13.66 6.59
C SER A 23 9.56 -12.70 5.48
N HIS A 24 10.52 -12.06 4.79
CA HIS A 24 10.22 -11.08 3.76
C HIS A 24 9.43 -11.67 2.59
N TYR A 25 9.78 -12.87 2.13
CA TYR A 25 9.03 -13.53 1.05
C TYR A 25 7.54 -13.72 1.37
N THR A 26 7.20 -14.15 2.58
CA THR A 26 5.79 -14.31 2.98
C THR A 26 5.08 -12.97 3.14
N ALA A 27 5.81 -11.92 3.50
CA ALA A 27 5.27 -10.57 3.61
C ALA A 27 4.94 -9.91 2.25
N GLU A 28 5.49 -10.40 1.14
CA GLU A 28 5.09 -9.96 -0.20
C GLU A 28 3.59 -10.23 -0.49
N PHE A 29 2.99 -11.18 0.24
CA PHE A 29 1.60 -11.61 0.09
C PHE A 29 0.69 -11.13 1.23
N MET A 30 1.11 -10.16 2.04
CA MET A 30 0.34 -9.65 3.19
C MET A 30 -0.06 -10.74 4.21
N THR A 31 0.77 -11.75 4.40
CA THR A 31 0.47 -12.89 5.28
C THR A 31 1.12 -12.80 6.66
N MET A 32 1.96 -11.78 6.87
CA MET A 32 2.70 -11.59 8.12
C MET A 32 2.34 -10.25 8.77
N CYS A 33 2.21 -10.25 10.10
CA CYS A 33 2.16 -9.04 10.90
C CYS A 33 3.50 -8.82 11.60
N TYR A 34 3.91 -7.57 11.70
CA TYR A 34 5.13 -7.15 12.38
C TYR A 34 4.85 -6.00 13.32
N ASP A 35 5.58 -5.92 14.42
CA ASP A 35 5.58 -4.76 15.27
C ASP A 35 6.21 -3.58 14.52
N THR A 36 5.55 -2.42 14.56
CA THR A 36 6.06 -1.18 13.97
C THR A 36 7.05 -0.56 14.95
N ARG A 37 8.19 -0.08 14.45
CA ARG A 37 9.15 0.65 15.28
C ARG A 37 8.55 1.96 15.76
N GLU A 38 8.87 2.35 16.98
CA GLU A 38 8.24 3.48 17.66
C GLU A 38 8.34 4.78 16.86
N GLU A 39 9.47 5.05 16.23
CA GLU A 39 9.73 6.23 15.41
C GLU A 39 8.89 6.31 14.13
N TRP A 40 8.23 5.20 13.74
CA TRP A 40 7.38 5.12 12.54
C TRP A 40 5.89 5.15 12.84
N ILE A 41 5.48 4.89 14.08
CA ILE A 41 4.05 4.81 14.44
C ILE A 41 3.29 6.09 14.06
N ASP A 42 3.87 7.25 14.36
CA ASP A 42 3.24 8.54 14.09
C ASP A 42 3.43 9.01 12.63
N LYS A 43 4.37 8.42 11.89
CA LYS A 43 4.59 8.72 10.46
C LYS A 43 3.60 8.01 9.55
N ILE A 44 3.14 6.81 9.94
CA ILE A 44 2.26 5.95 9.14
C ILE A 44 1.00 5.49 9.92
N PRO A 45 0.31 6.39 10.64
CA PRO A 45 -0.74 6.02 11.60
C PRO A 45 -1.96 5.34 10.97
N ALA A 46 -2.19 5.55 9.66
CA ALA A 46 -3.33 4.95 8.94
C ALA A 46 -3.19 3.43 8.74
N VAL A 47 -1.97 2.91 8.77
CA VAL A 47 -1.67 1.50 8.48
C VAL A 47 -1.15 0.73 9.71
N VAL A 48 -1.00 1.41 10.83
CA VAL A 48 -0.59 0.81 12.12
C VAL A 48 -1.81 0.51 12.98
N HIS A 49 -1.88 -0.69 13.52
CA HIS A 49 -2.97 -1.09 14.41
C HIS A 49 -2.91 -0.32 15.73
N LYS A 50 -4.04 0.30 16.12
CA LYS A 50 -4.08 1.27 17.23
C LYS A 50 -3.73 0.67 18.59
N VAL A 51 -4.04 -0.62 18.81
CA VAL A 51 -3.89 -1.26 20.11
C VAL A 51 -2.48 -1.82 20.30
N ASP A 52 -2.03 -2.69 19.38
CA ASP A 52 -0.77 -3.43 19.51
C ASP A 52 0.39 -2.87 18.69
N LYS A 53 0.12 -1.80 17.91
CA LYS A 53 1.13 -1.13 17.07
C LYS A 53 1.72 -2.02 15.97
N SER A 54 1.07 -3.12 15.65
CA SER A 54 1.45 -3.98 14.53
C SER A 54 0.95 -3.43 13.20
N ALA A 55 1.55 -3.88 12.11
CA ALA A 55 1.09 -3.67 10.74
C ALA A 55 1.22 -4.97 9.93
N ARG A 56 0.40 -5.10 8.88
CA ARG A 56 0.42 -6.25 7.97
C ARG A 56 0.85 -5.77 6.57
N PRO A 57 2.16 -5.57 6.35
CA PRO A 57 2.66 -5.00 5.11
C PRO A 57 2.60 -5.96 3.94
N GLN A 58 2.51 -5.38 2.74
CA GLN A 58 2.97 -5.98 1.50
C GLN A 58 4.36 -5.44 1.19
N LEU A 59 5.38 -6.28 1.26
CA LEU A 59 6.73 -5.88 0.85
C LEU A 59 6.87 -5.96 -0.67
N VAL A 60 7.48 -4.94 -1.26
CA VAL A 60 7.64 -4.79 -2.70
C VAL A 60 9.13 -4.70 -3.03
N PHE A 61 9.55 -5.50 -4.01
CA PHE A 61 10.92 -5.56 -4.54
C PHE A 61 10.92 -5.22 -6.04
N ASP A 62 12.07 -5.09 -6.64
CA ASP A 62 12.31 -4.57 -8.00
C ASP A 62 11.56 -5.26 -9.14
N TYR A 63 11.11 -6.49 -8.93
CA TYR A 63 10.27 -7.23 -9.89
C TYR A 63 8.76 -6.92 -9.79
N ASN A 64 8.34 -6.12 -8.80
CA ASN A 64 6.94 -5.75 -8.61
C ASN A 64 6.63 -4.44 -9.34
N PRO A 65 5.50 -4.33 -10.07
CA PRO A 65 5.15 -3.11 -10.82
C PRO A 65 5.01 -1.84 -9.97
N PHE A 66 4.74 -1.97 -8.67
CA PHE A 66 4.65 -0.81 -7.76
C PHE A 66 6.00 -0.34 -7.21
N TYR A 67 7.09 -1.05 -7.49
CA TYR A 67 8.42 -0.72 -6.95
C TYR A 67 8.87 0.70 -7.32
N GLU A 68 8.85 1.02 -8.60
CA GLU A 68 9.25 2.34 -9.12
C GLU A 68 8.42 3.47 -8.50
N VAL A 69 7.11 3.27 -8.35
CA VAL A 69 6.22 4.25 -7.72
C VAL A 69 6.62 4.51 -6.27
N LEU A 70 6.91 3.44 -5.51
CA LEU A 70 7.36 3.56 -4.13
C LEU A 70 8.73 4.21 -4.00
N VAL A 71 9.66 3.90 -4.90
CA VAL A 71 11.00 4.53 -4.94
C VAL A 71 10.88 6.04 -5.17
N GLU A 72 10.06 6.47 -6.13
CA GLU A 72 9.87 7.91 -6.39
C GLU A 72 9.13 8.60 -5.23
N TYR A 73 8.15 7.93 -4.64
CA TYR A 73 7.45 8.47 -3.48
C TYR A 73 8.36 8.60 -2.26
N ASP A 74 9.22 7.63 -1.98
CA ASP A 74 10.22 7.70 -0.90
C ASP A 74 11.19 8.86 -1.09
N LYS A 75 11.67 9.08 -2.32
CA LYS A 75 12.54 10.24 -2.63
C LYS A 75 11.86 11.59 -2.34
N LEU A 76 10.55 11.68 -2.55
CA LEU A 76 9.79 12.92 -2.36
C LEU A 76 9.38 13.16 -0.91
N SER A 77 9.08 12.10 -0.16
CA SER A 77 8.45 12.17 1.16
C SER A 77 9.32 11.69 2.32
N ASP A 78 10.40 10.97 2.03
CA ASP A 78 11.19 10.18 3.01
C ASP A 78 10.33 9.16 3.78
N ILE A 79 9.24 8.69 3.14
CA ILE A 79 8.32 7.68 3.69
C ILE A 79 8.11 6.58 2.64
N PRO A 80 8.82 5.43 2.73
CA PRO A 80 8.75 4.34 1.76
C PRO A 80 7.49 3.48 1.92
N VAL A 81 6.34 4.12 2.23
CA VAL A 81 5.09 3.44 2.58
C VAL A 81 3.92 4.14 1.91
N LEU A 82 3.09 3.37 1.21
CA LEU A 82 1.78 3.79 0.74
C LEU A 82 0.70 2.93 1.37
N LEU A 83 -0.52 3.46 1.44
CA LEU A 83 -1.69 2.70 1.89
C LEU A 83 -2.22 1.87 0.73
N ASN A 84 -2.40 0.58 0.94
CA ASN A 84 -2.99 -0.35 -0.01
C ASN A 84 -4.40 -0.73 0.41
N THR A 85 -5.33 -0.71 -0.54
CA THR A 85 -6.72 -1.14 -0.35
C THR A 85 -7.26 -1.79 -1.61
N SER A 86 -8.36 -2.51 -1.50
CA SER A 86 -9.06 -3.04 -2.67
C SER A 86 -9.69 -1.91 -3.48
N PHE A 87 -9.74 -2.10 -4.80
CA PHE A 87 -10.41 -1.16 -5.69
C PHE A 87 -11.92 -1.46 -5.77
N ASN A 88 -12.68 -0.86 -4.87
CA ASN A 88 -14.14 -0.95 -4.80
C ASN A 88 -14.70 0.15 -3.89
N VAL A 89 -15.95 0.50 -4.06
CA VAL A 89 -16.70 1.28 -3.08
C VAL A 89 -17.04 0.39 -1.89
N HIS A 90 -17.09 0.97 -0.69
CA HIS A 90 -17.39 0.22 0.54
C HIS A 90 -18.76 -0.50 0.43
N GLY A 91 -18.74 -1.79 0.66
CA GLY A 91 -19.94 -2.65 0.56
C GLY A 91 -20.19 -3.21 -0.83
N GLU A 92 -19.42 -2.83 -1.84
CA GLU A 92 -19.49 -3.39 -3.20
C GLU A 92 -18.38 -4.41 -3.44
N PRO A 93 -18.54 -5.34 -4.41
CA PRO A 93 -17.48 -6.21 -4.86
C PRO A 93 -16.28 -5.45 -5.42
N ILE A 94 -15.09 -6.07 -5.39
CA ILE A 94 -13.93 -5.55 -6.13
C ILE A 94 -14.27 -5.48 -7.61
N ILE A 95 -13.87 -4.40 -8.29
CA ILE A 95 -14.13 -4.23 -9.73
C ILE A 95 -13.49 -5.37 -10.53
N ASP A 96 -14.15 -5.78 -11.61
CA ASP A 96 -13.72 -6.89 -12.46
C ASP A 96 -13.47 -6.48 -13.92
N GLY A 97 -13.62 -5.20 -14.26
CA GLY A 97 -13.44 -4.74 -15.62
C GLY A 97 -13.16 -3.25 -15.77
N PRO A 98 -12.64 -2.85 -16.95
CA PRO A 98 -12.26 -1.46 -17.22
C PRO A 98 -13.45 -0.48 -17.16
N ASP A 99 -14.65 -0.91 -17.58
CA ASP A 99 -15.84 -0.04 -17.56
C ASP A 99 -16.20 0.38 -16.13
N GLN A 100 -16.08 -0.53 -15.17
CA GLN A 100 -16.29 -0.22 -13.75
C GLN A 100 -15.20 0.70 -13.21
N ALA A 101 -13.94 0.50 -13.60
CA ALA A 101 -12.83 1.36 -13.21
C ALA A 101 -13.03 2.79 -13.73
N ILE A 102 -13.40 2.94 -15.01
CA ILE A 102 -13.72 4.24 -15.62
C ILE A 102 -14.91 4.90 -14.92
N LYS A 103 -15.95 4.13 -14.60
CA LYS A 103 -17.08 4.65 -13.85
C LYS A 103 -16.66 5.22 -12.49
N HIS A 104 -15.80 4.53 -11.75
CA HIS A 104 -15.27 4.99 -10.46
C HIS A 104 -14.47 6.30 -10.59
N LEU A 105 -13.73 6.47 -11.69
CA LEU A 105 -13.04 7.72 -11.98
C LEU A 105 -14.02 8.86 -12.25
N VAL A 106 -15.02 8.62 -13.10
CA VAL A 106 -16.05 9.62 -13.46
C VAL A 106 -16.92 10.02 -12.26
N ASP A 107 -17.23 9.06 -11.40
CA ASP A 107 -18.00 9.27 -10.16
C ASP A 107 -17.17 9.93 -9.04
N GLY A 108 -15.88 10.19 -9.26
CA GLY A 108 -14.99 10.82 -8.27
C GLY A 108 -14.60 9.93 -7.09
N VAL A 109 -14.67 8.61 -7.25
CA VAL A 109 -14.23 7.64 -6.23
C VAL A 109 -12.70 7.59 -6.16
N VAL A 110 -12.02 7.80 -7.29
CA VAL A 110 -10.57 7.93 -7.42
C VAL A 110 -10.23 9.19 -8.21
N ASP A 111 -9.10 9.81 -7.89
CA ASP A 111 -8.61 11.02 -8.59
C ASP A 111 -7.87 10.66 -9.87
N TYR A 112 -7.16 9.55 -9.85
CA TYR A 112 -6.38 9.02 -10.97
C TYR A 112 -6.65 7.54 -11.13
N LEU A 113 -6.74 7.10 -12.38
CA LEU A 113 -6.90 5.71 -12.77
C LEU A 113 -5.73 5.31 -13.67
N VAL A 114 -4.99 4.30 -13.27
CA VAL A 114 -3.92 3.72 -14.09
C VAL A 114 -4.44 2.41 -14.69
N MET A 115 -4.42 2.32 -16.00
CA MET A 115 -4.73 1.09 -16.73
C MET A 115 -3.66 0.88 -17.81
N GLU A 116 -2.97 -0.25 -17.75
CA GLU A 116 -1.83 -0.55 -18.60
C GLU A 116 -0.77 0.58 -18.53
N ASP A 117 -0.45 1.20 -19.66
CA ASP A 117 0.56 2.27 -19.78
C ASP A 117 -0.04 3.69 -19.70
N TYR A 118 -1.31 3.83 -19.35
CA TYR A 118 -2.01 5.12 -19.35
C TYR A 118 -2.50 5.51 -17.96
N VAL A 119 -2.40 6.82 -17.71
CA VAL A 119 -3.01 7.47 -16.52
C VAL A 119 -4.18 8.31 -16.98
N TYR A 120 -5.36 8.08 -16.40
CA TYR A 120 -6.60 8.78 -16.69
C TYR A 120 -6.97 9.65 -15.49
N TYR A 121 -7.52 10.82 -15.77
CA TYR A 121 -8.09 11.74 -14.78
C TYR A 121 -9.22 12.56 -15.40
N VAL A 122 -10.07 13.14 -14.56
CA VAL A 122 -11.14 14.05 -14.97
C VAL A 122 -10.68 15.48 -14.70
N GLU A 123 -10.80 16.37 -15.69
CA GLU A 123 -10.51 17.81 -15.55
C GLU A 123 -11.64 18.56 -14.82
#